data_2a4d6db31d3e574105bbe523f835ec9e
#
_entry.id   2a4d6db31d3e574105bbe523f835ec9e
#
_cell.length_a   1.000
_cell.length_b   1.000
_cell.length_c   1.000
_cell.angle_alpha   90.00
_cell.angle_beta   90.00
_cell.angle_gamma   90.00
#
_symmetry.space_group_name_H-M   'P 1'
#
loop_
_entity.id
_entity.type
_entity.pdbx_description
1 polymer ?
#
loop_
_entity_poly.entity_id
_entity_poly.type
_entity_poly.pdbx_seq_one_letter_code
_entity_poly.pdbx_strand_id
1 'polypeptide(L)'
;MNTVLALIILLAQNNLEKGITYNLSNYIIDHLFEINNMSMQELSKDAYISTSSIIKYCRLLGFNSYSDFKWQLRSTILNRKLQLDEKEENITLDKLLEKMQSYTLDVINKDELFEKVKNTAITINKTKKLYVYGAAFPVMLTQSLCEDTAIMGVSVHMEHISYAPLNIDKKDGAVMIITISGRFQETHQSEYQKMCLLNPDTILLSQDSQHVKNIKIYFNLPKTDSSEYDDIILLLLLDMIKHQYYQMFYQ
;
A
#
# COMPACT_ATOMS: atom_id res chain seq x y z
N MET A 1 -13.61 6.67 12.76
CA MET A 1 -12.16 6.51 13.04
C MET A 1 -11.81 5.06 12.80
N ASN A 2 -10.97 4.80 11.81
CA ASN A 2 -10.69 3.45 11.36
C ASN A 2 -9.46 2.91 11.97
N THR A 3 -9.59 2.41 13.14
CA THR A 3 -8.38 2.22 13.90
C THR A 3 -7.80 0.83 13.81
N VAL A 4 -8.61 -0.21 13.66
CA VAL A 4 -8.09 -1.58 13.76
C VAL A 4 -7.29 -1.98 12.52
N LEU A 5 -7.83 -1.79 11.32
CA LEU A 5 -7.10 -2.12 10.09
C LEU A 5 -5.85 -1.26 9.92
N ALA A 6 -5.96 0.05 10.17
CA ALA A 6 -4.81 0.96 10.15
C ALA A 6 -3.71 0.52 11.11
N LEU A 7 -4.07 0.14 12.34
CA LEU A 7 -3.10 -0.36 13.33
C LEU A 7 -2.44 -1.68 12.90
N ILE A 8 -3.21 -2.59 12.30
CA ILE A 8 -2.67 -3.86 11.79
C ILE A 8 -1.63 -3.58 10.69
N ILE A 9 -1.95 -2.71 9.73
CA ILE A 9 -1.04 -2.30 8.66
C ILE A 9 0.21 -1.63 9.24
N LEU A 10 0.06 -0.72 10.20
CA LEU A 10 1.19 -0.07 10.87
C LEU A 10 2.06 -1.07 11.64
N LEU A 11 1.48 -2.06 12.31
CA LEU A 11 2.23 -3.13 12.98
C LEU A 11 2.98 -4.02 12.01
N ALA A 12 2.41 -4.32 10.84
CA ALA A 12 3.10 -5.04 9.78
C ALA A 12 4.29 -4.21 9.24
N GLN A 13 4.09 -2.91 9.02
CA GLN A 13 5.10 -2.02 8.45
C GLN A 13 6.28 -1.75 9.40
N ASN A 14 5.99 -1.49 10.68
CA ASN A 14 7.00 -0.99 11.65
C ASN A 14 7.80 -2.09 12.37
N ASN A 15 7.56 -3.35 12.07
CA ASN A 15 8.27 -4.46 12.73
C ASN A 15 9.58 -4.78 12.03
N LEU A 16 10.66 -4.15 12.48
CA LEU A 16 12.02 -4.37 11.94
C LEU A 16 12.51 -5.81 12.13
N GLU A 17 12.04 -6.52 13.15
CA GLU A 17 12.51 -7.89 13.49
C GLU A 17 11.69 -9.02 12.85
N LYS A 18 10.69 -8.73 12.01
CA LYS A 18 9.84 -9.75 11.37
C LYS A 18 9.40 -10.89 12.33
N GLY A 19 9.06 -10.53 13.56
CA GLY A 19 8.62 -11.45 14.61
C GLY A 19 7.16 -11.86 14.51
N ILE A 20 6.61 -12.42 15.60
CA ILE A 20 5.21 -12.91 15.68
C ILE A 20 4.20 -11.82 15.32
N THR A 21 4.41 -10.59 15.77
CA THR A 21 3.52 -9.45 15.48
C THR A 21 3.49 -9.15 13.98
N TYR A 22 4.65 -9.11 13.33
CA TYR A 22 4.77 -8.94 11.88
C TYR A 22 4.03 -10.06 11.12
N ASN A 23 4.31 -11.32 11.46
CA ASN A 23 3.73 -12.47 10.78
C ASN A 23 2.20 -12.51 10.94
N LEU A 24 1.70 -12.25 12.16
CA LEU A 24 0.26 -12.24 12.42
C LEU A 24 -0.44 -11.07 11.73
N SER A 25 0.17 -9.88 11.72
CA SER A 25 -0.39 -8.72 11.00
C SER A 25 -0.49 -9.00 9.50
N ASN A 26 0.56 -9.53 8.86
CA ASN A 26 0.52 -9.89 7.45
C ASN A 26 -0.48 -11.01 7.16
N TYR A 27 -0.55 -12.03 8.02
CA TYR A 27 -1.57 -13.08 7.88
C TYR A 27 -3.00 -12.49 7.90
N ILE A 28 -3.28 -11.58 8.84
CA ILE A 28 -4.60 -10.92 8.94
C ILE A 28 -4.88 -10.05 7.70
N ILE A 29 -3.87 -9.37 7.15
CA ILE A 29 -4.01 -8.58 5.91
C ILE A 29 -4.33 -9.50 4.72
N ASP A 30 -3.65 -10.64 4.60
CA ASP A 30 -3.88 -11.62 3.54
C ASP A 30 -5.25 -12.29 3.63
N HIS A 31 -5.80 -12.43 4.85
CA HIS A 31 -7.07 -13.11 5.15
C HIS A 31 -8.12 -12.19 5.78
N LEU A 32 -8.11 -10.89 5.40
CA LEU A 32 -8.88 -9.84 6.07
C LEU A 32 -10.37 -10.17 6.22
N PHE A 33 -10.99 -10.73 5.20
CA PHE A 33 -12.42 -11.05 5.20
C PHE A 33 -12.74 -12.40 5.86
N GLU A 34 -11.77 -13.31 5.93
CA GLU A 34 -11.91 -14.66 6.46
C GLU A 34 -11.78 -14.69 7.99
N ILE A 35 -10.94 -13.81 8.55
CA ILE A 35 -10.67 -13.72 9.99
C ILE A 35 -11.94 -13.64 10.84
N ASN A 36 -12.96 -12.95 10.35
CA ASN A 36 -14.22 -12.81 11.08
C ASN A 36 -14.93 -14.15 11.34
N ASN A 37 -14.70 -15.13 10.49
CA ASN A 37 -15.32 -16.46 10.57
C ASN A 37 -14.39 -17.50 11.23
N MET A 38 -13.10 -17.17 11.42
CA MET A 38 -12.12 -18.08 12.02
C MET A 38 -12.24 -18.11 13.55
N SER A 39 -12.19 -19.28 14.14
CA SER A 39 -11.93 -19.45 15.58
C SER A 39 -10.47 -19.13 15.90
N MET A 40 -10.17 -18.89 17.16
CA MET A 40 -8.79 -18.66 17.60
C MET A 40 -7.90 -19.89 17.36
N GLN A 41 -8.46 -21.10 17.44
CA GLN A 41 -7.76 -22.35 17.16
C GLN A 41 -7.44 -22.51 15.66
N GLU A 42 -8.37 -22.18 14.78
CA GLU A 42 -8.14 -22.17 13.34
C GLU A 42 -7.05 -21.15 12.98
N LEU A 43 -7.17 -19.90 13.45
CA LEU A 43 -6.14 -18.87 13.25
C LEU A 43 -4.78 -19.34 13.78
N SER A 44 -4.73 -19.95 14.96
CA SER A 44 -3.49 -20.48 15.55
C SER A 44 -2.83 -21.52 14.68
N LYS A 45 -3.63 -22.44 14.13
CA LYS A 45 -3.17 -23.53 13.27
C LYS A 45 -2.68 -22.99 11.92
N ASP A 46 -3.47 -22.15 11.28
CA ASP A 46 -3.22 -21.71 9.91
C ASP A 46 -2.09 -20.68 9.83
N ALA A 47 -2.00 -19.77 10.82
CA ALA A 47 -0.91 -18.81 10.92
C ALA A 47 0.37 -19.37 11.59
N TYR A 48 0.34 -20.63 12.07
CA TYR A 48 1.45 -21.25 12.84
C TYR A 48 1.87 -20.45 14.07
N ILE A 49 0.90 -19.82 14.75
CA ILE A 49 1.12 -18.94 15.91
C ILE A 49 0.30 -19.47 17.10
N SER A 50 0.90 -19.53 18.30
CA SER A 50 0.21 -20.01 19.49
C SER A 50 -1.00 -19.13 19.87
N THR A 51 -2.04 -19.74 20.43
CA THR A 51 -3.22 -19.00 20.96
C THR A 51 -2.85 -17.94 21.98
N SER A 52 -1.84 -18.21 22.81
CA SER A 52 -1.32 -17.22 23.78
C SER A 52 -0.70 -16.00 23.10
N SER A 53 -0.04 -16.19 21.97
CA SER A 53 0.50 -15.08 21.15
C SER A 53 -0.60 -14.28 20.47
N ILE A 54 -1.66 -14.93 20.00
CA ILE A 54 -2.85 -14.25 19.45
C ILE A 54 -3.51 -13.38 20.53
N ILE A 55 -3.66 -13.88 21.76
CA ILE A 55 -4.20 -13.07 22.87
C ILE A 55 -3.30 -11.87 23.17
N LYS A 56 -1.97 -12.06 23.18
CA LYS A 56 -1.03 -10.95 23.39
C LYS A 56 -1.14 -9.90 22.27
N TYR A 57 -1.30 -10.33 21.04
CA TYR A 57 -1.51 -9.45 19.89
C TYR A 57 -2.83 -8.66 20.01
N CYS A 58 -3.93 -9.31 20.40
CA CYS A 58 -5.20 -8.60 20.65
C CYS A 58 -5.03 -7.53 21.74
N ARG A 59 -4.34 -7.86 22.83
CA ARG A 59 -4.04 -6.92 23.92
C ARG A 59 -3.15 -5.75 23.46
N LEU A 60 -2.17 -6.01 22.60
CA LEU A 60 -1.34 -4.96 22.01
C LEU A 60 -2.18 -3.95 21.21
N LEU A 61 -3.23 -4.42 20.54
CA LEU A 61 -4.20 -3.59 19.83
C LEU A 61 -5.27 -2.96 20.74
N GLY A 62 -5.25 -3.24 22.07
CA GLY A 62 -6.18 -2.70 23.05
C GLY A 62 -7.45 -3.54 23.28
N PHE A 63 -7.50 -4.78 22.81
CA PHE A 63 -8.65 -5.69 22.99
C PHE A 63 -8.45 -6.68 24.12
N ASN A 64 -9.51 -6.92 24.90
CA ASN A 64 -9.48 -7.88 25.99
C ASN A 64 -9.56 -9.34 25.51
N SER A 65 -10.17 -9.59 24.37
CA SER A 65 -10.37 -10.92 23.82
C SER A 65 -10.25 -10.95 22.30
N TYR A 66 -10.05 -12.16 21.73
CA TYR A 66 -10.09 -12.38 20.28
C TYR A 66 -11.49 -12.11 19.69
N SER A 67 -12.55 -12.35 20.45
CA SER A 67 -13.92 -12.05 20.02
C SER A 67 -14.15 -10.55 19.90
N ASP A 68 -13.66 -9.73 20.84
CA ASP A 68 -13.73 -8.27 20.79
C ASP A 68 -12.95 -7.74 19.57
N PHE A 69 -11.74 -8.26 19.37
CA PHE A 69 -10.91 -7.93 18.22
C PHE A 69 -11.66 -8.20 16.89
N LYS A 70 -12.24 -9.40 16.72
CA LYS A 70 -12.99 -9.75 15.51
C LYS A 70 -14.19 -8.85 15.29
N TRP A 71 -14.96 -8.62 16.34
CA TRP A 71 -16.14 -7.74 16.26
C TRP A 71 -15.75 -6.32 15.79
N GLN A 72 -14.69 -5.78 16.37
CA GLN A 72 -14.22 -4.44 16.01
C GLN A 72 -13.60 -4.41 14.60
N LEU A 73 -12.88 -5.45 14.20
CA LEU A 73 -12.34 -5.56 12.85
C LEU A 73 -13.47 -5.59 11.81
N ARG A 74 -14.50 -6.40 12.05
CA ARG A 74 -15.70 -6.45 11.19
C ARG A 74 -16.38 -5.08 11.09
N SER A 75 -16.60 -4.42 12.23
CA SER A 75 -17.19 -3.08 12.27
C SER A 75 -16.37 -2.06 11.49
N THR A 76 -15.04 -2.12 11.65
CA THR A 76 -14.09 -1.25 10.91
C THR A 76 -14.20 -1.46 9.40
N ILE A 77 -14.22 -2.72 8.94
CA ILE A 77 -14.34 -3.04 7.51
C ILE A 77 -15.65 -2.48 6.93
N LEU A 78 -16.77 -2.72 7.61
CA LEU A 78 -18.07 -2.23 7.16
C LEU A 78 -18.16 -0.70 7.10
N ASN A 79 -17.69 -0.03 8.15
CA ASN A 79 -17.68 1.43 8.20
C ASN A 79 -16.74 2.04 7.13
N ARG A 80 -15.58 1.41 6.91
CA ARG A 80 -14.64 1.91 5.90
C ARG A 80 -15.19 1.73 4.49
N LYS A 81 -15.88 0.62 4.24
CA LYS A 81 -16.56 0.40 2.97
C LYS A 81 -17.55 1.54 2.68
N LEU A 82 -18.43 1.87 3.61
CA LEU A 82 -19.39 2.96 3.45
C LEU A 82 -18.71 4.32 3.21
N GLN A 83 -17.63 4.61 3.97
CA GLN A 83 -16.87 5.85 3.79
C GLN A 83 -16.13 5.90 2.45
N LEU A 84 -15.64 4.76 1.96
CA LEU A 84 -15.01 4.66 0.67
C LEU A 84 -16.01 4.93 -0.45
N ASP A 85 -17.17 4.28 -0.41
CA ASP A 85 -18.25 4.47 -1.40
C ASP A 85 -18.66 5.95 -1.45
N GLU A 86 -18.94 6.60 -0.30
CA GLU A 86 -19.28 8.03 -0.23
C GLU A 86 -18.18 8.95 -0.76
N LYS A 87 -16.90 8.64 -0.47
CA LYS A 87 -15.75 9.42 -0.93
C LYS A 87 -15.58 9.31 -2.44
N GLU A 88 -15.65 8.10 -2.97
CA GLU A 88 -15.36 7.82 -4.37
C GLU A 88 -16.45 8.34 -5.33
N GLU A 89 -17.70 8.50 -4.87
CA GLU A 89 -18.77 9.15 -5.63
C GLU A 89 -18.49 10.63 -5.93
N ASN A 90 -17.67 11.30 -5.11
CA ASN A 90 -17.43 12.74 -5.19
C ASN A 90 -16.08 13.10 -5.85
N ILE A 91 -15.26 12.12 -6.17
CA ILE A 91 -13.93 12.29 -6.77
C ILE A 91 -14.01 11.99 -8.27
N THR A 92 -13.21 12.70 -9.07
CA THR A 92 -12.93 12.36 -10.48
C THR A 92 -11.45 12.53 -10.77
N LEU A 93 -10.93 11.77 -11.75
CA LEU A 93 -9.54 11.90 -12.18
C LEU A 93 -9.22 13.32 -12.66
N ASP A 94 -10.17 13.97 -13.34
CA ASP A 94 -9.99 15.35 -13.81
C ASP A 94 -9.81 16.35 -12.66
N LYS A 95 -10.61 16.26 -11.61
CA LYS A 95 -10.46 17.12 -10.43
C LYS A 95 -9.14 16.89 -9.71
N LEU A 96 -8.67 15.65 -9.65
CA LEU A 96 -7.37 15.33 -9.05
C LEU A 96 -6.22 15.86 -9.90
N LEU A 97 -6.34 15.77 -11.25
CA LEU A 97 -5.36 16.31 -12.18
C LEU A 97 -5.30 17.84 -12.11
N GLU A 98 -6.44 18.53 -12.10
CA GLU A 98 -6.49 19.99 -11.93
C GLU A 98 -5.77 20.42 -10.64
N LYS A 99 -6.02 19.72 -9.53
CA LYS A 99 -5.30 19.95 -8.28
C LYS A 99 -3.82 19.68 -8.41
N MET A 100 -3.42 18.56 -9.00
CA MET A 100 -2.00 18.24 -9.20
C MET A 100 -1.30 19.31 -10.05
N GLN A 101 -1.93 19.76 -11.13
CA GLN A 101 -1.41 20.83 -12.00
C GLN A 101 -1.23 22.17 -11.28
N SER A 102 -2.02 22.46 -10.25
CA SER A 102 -1.90 23.71 -9.47
C SER A 102 -0.65 23.78 -8.58
N TYR A 103 0.03 22.65 -8.34
CA TYR A 103 1.24 22.56 -7.51
C TYR A 103 2.54 22.46 -8.31
N THR A 104 2.47 22.43 -9.64
CA THR A 104 3.65 22.33 -10.50
C THR A 104 3.56 23.24 -11.72
N LEU A 105 4.71 23.71 -12.20
CA LEU A 105 4.83 24.45 -13.47
C LEU A 105 4.96 23.49 -14.67
N ASP A 106 5.29 22.24 -14.43
CA ASP A 106 5.39 21.22 -15.47
C ASP A 106 3.99 20.95 -16.04
N VAL A 107 3.89 20.88 -17.37
CA VAL A 107 2.65 20.51 -18.04
C VAL A 107 2.48 18.99 -17.95
N ILE A 108 1.46 18.55 -17.25
CA ILE A 108 1.15 17.13 -17.09
C ILE A 108 0.35 16.65 -18.30
N ASN A 109 0.87 15.64 -19.00
CA ASN A 109 0.14 15.00 -20.10
C ASN A 109 -0.99 14.12 -19.51
N LYS A 110 -2.22 14.59 -19.68
CA LYS A 110 -3.43 13.94 -19.13
C LYS A 110 -3.59 12.50 -19.64
N ASP A 111 -3.50 12.29 -20.94
CA ASP A 111 -3.79 10.98 -21.56
C ASP A 111 -2.75 9.95 -21.12
N GLU A 112 -1.48 10.33 -21.08
CA GLU A 112 -0.40 9.47 -20.61
C GLU A 112 -0.56 9.13 -19.11
N LEU A 113 -0.88 10.12 -18.28
CA LEU A 113 -1.09 9.93 -16.85
C LEU A 113 -2.27 8.97 -16.59
N PHE A 114 -3.41 9.20 -17.24
CA PHE A 114 -4.61 8.38 -17.05
C PHE A 114 -4.43 6.96 -17.55
N GLU A 115 -3.69 6.76 -18.65
CA GLU A 115 -3.32 5.44 -19.13
C GLU A 115 -2.43 4.69 -18.10
N LYS A 116 -1.41 5.36 -17.55
CA LYS A 116 -0.55 4.79 -16.51
C LYS A 116 -1.34 4.43 -15.25
N VAL A 117 -2.24 5.31 -14.80
CA VAL A 117 -3.12 5.07 -13.65
C VAL A 117 -4.01 3.85 -13.90
N LYS A 118 -4.64 3.75 -15.07
CA LYS A 118 -5.45 2.60 -15.48
C LYS A 118 -4.63 1.31 -15.50
N ASN A 119 -3.45 1.33 -16.13
CA ASN A 119 -2.58 0.15 -16.23
C ASN A 119 -2.06 -0.29 -14.84
N THR A 120 -1.86 0.65 -13.92
CA THR A 120 -1.54 0.36 -12.52
C THR A 120 -2.69 -0.38 -11.83
N ALA A 121 -3.92 0.12 -11.95
CA ALA A 121 -5.09 -0.54 -11.40
C ALA A 121 -5.27 -1.97 -11.94
N ILE A 122 -5.11 -2.17 -13.25
CA ILE A 122 -5.13 -3.50 -13.90
C ILE A 122 -4.03 -4.41 -13.34
N THR A 123 -2.81 -3.88 -13.18
CA THR A 123 -1.66 -4.65 -12.69
C THR A 123 -1.89 -5.12 -11.25
N ILE A 124 -2.41 -4.26 -10.39
CA ILE A 124 -2.78 -4.61 -9.01
C ILE A 124 -3.91 -5.65 -9.00
N ASN A 125 -4.95 -5.45 -9.82
CA ASN A 125 -6.10 -6.36 -9.86
C ASN A 125 -5.76 -7.77 -10.32
N LYS A 126 -4.78 -7.91 -11.21
CA LYS A 126 -4.34 -9.21 -11.75
C LYS A 126 -3.87 -10.18 -10.67
N THR A 127 -3.19 -9.69 -9.65
CA THR A 127 -2.60 -10.51 -8.59
C THR A 127 -3.37 -10.40 -7.26
N LYS A 128 -4.18 -9.36 -7.09
CA LYS A 128 -4.81 -8.99 -5.81
C LYS A 128 -3.81 -8.82 -4.65
N LYS A 129 -2.53 -8.60 -5.00
CA LYS A 129 -1.46 -8.33 -4.04
C LYS A 129 -0.62 -7.15 -4.49
N LEU A 130 -0.29 -6.27 -3.54
CA LEU A 130 0.53 -5.09 -3.73
C LEU A 130 1.62 -5.04 -2.67
N TYR A 131 2.87 -5.01 -3.11
CA TYR A 131 4.04 -4.77 -2.27
C TYR A 131 4.53 -3.35 -2.49
N VAL A 132 4.57 -2.55 -1.43
CA VAL A 132 4.99 -1.15 -1.48
C VAL A 132 6.36 -1.00 -0.80
N TYR A 133 7.33 -0.49 -1.54
CA TYR A 133 8.70 -0.26 -1.08
C TYR A 133 9.09 1.20 -1.20
N GLY A 134 9.91 1.69 -0.28
CA GLY A 134 10.44 3.04 -0.34
C GLY A 134 11.10 3.49 0.95
N ALA A 135 11.54 4.75 0.99
CA ALA A 135 11.97 5.36 2.24
C ALA A 135 10.78 5.46 3.21
N ALA A 136 11.05 5.45 4.52
CA ALA A 136 10.01 5.38 5.55
C ALA A 136 8.90 6.42 5.35
N PHE A 137 9.24 7.70 5.15
CA PHE A 137 8.26 8.77 5.04
C PHE A 137 7.35 8.64 3.79
N PRO A 138 7.86 8.49 2.56
CA PRO A 138 7.00 8.28 1.39
C PRO A 138 6.12 7.03 1.47
N VAL A 139 6.61 5.94 2.08
CA VAL A 139 5.81 4.71 2.29
C VAL A 139 4.67 4.98 3.28
N MET A 140 4.89 5.76 4.32
CA MET A 140 3.82 6.13 5.26
C MET A 140 2.70 6.94 4.59
N LEU A 141 3.00 7.74 3.56
CA LEU A 141 1.98 8.47 2.80
C LEU A 141 1.04 7.53 2.02
N THR A 142 1.42 6.28 1.79
CA THR A 142 0.56 5.28 1.13
C THR A 142 -0.48 4.65 2.05
N GLN A 143 -0.52 4.97 3.33
CA GLN A 143 -1.42 4.35 4.31
C GLN A 143 -2.89 4.37 3.85
N SER A 144 -3.38 5.48 3.33
CA SER A 144 -4.77 5.59 2.84
C SER A 144 -5.02 4.69 1.63
N LEU A 145 -4.09 4.63 0.67
CA LEU A 145 -4.16 3.70 -0.46
C LEU A 145 -4.23 2.26 0.05
N CYS A 146 -3.36 1.90 0.98
CA CYS A 146 -3.26 0.54 1.51
C CYS A 146 -4.53 0.10 2.25
N GLU A 147 -5.09 0.96 3.10
CA GLU A 147 -6.35 0.68 3.79
C GLU A 147 -7.51 0.50 2.80
N ASP A 148 -7.65 1.42 1.86
CA ASP A 148 -8.78 1.41 0.92
C ASP A 148 -8.66 0.24 -0.07
N THR A 149 -7.46 -0.06 -0.57
CA THR A 149 -7.27 -1.23 -1.44
C THR A 149 -7.43 -2.55 -0.69
N ALA A 150 -7.08 -2.63 0.60
CA ALA A 150 -7.38 -3.79 1.42
C ALA A 150 -8.88 -4.03 1.56
N ILE A 151 -9.68 -2.98 1.76
CA ILE A 151 -11.16 -3.06 1.75
C ILE A 151 -11.69 -3.50 0.38
N MET A 152 -11.01 -3.14 -0.70
CA MET A 152 -11.34 -3.57 -2.07
C MET A 152 -10.81 -4.98 -2.43
N GLY A 153 -10.30 -5.72 -1.44
CA GLY A 153 -9.86 -7.11 -1.61
C GLY A 153 -8.46 -7.27 -2.18
N VAL A 154 -7.58 -6.29 -1.97
CA VAL A 154 -6.15 -6.39 -2.31
C VAL A 154 -5.33 -6.59 -1.04
N SER A 155 -4.54 -7.65 -0.98
CA SER A 155 -3.56 -7.83 0.11
C SER A 155 -2.40 -6.86 -0.07
N VAL A 156 -2.15 -5.99 0.92
CA VAL A 156 -1.14 -4.92 0.80
C VAL A 156 -0.05 -5.09 1.86
N HIS A 157 1.19 -5.17 1.40
CA HIS A 157 2.38 -5.29 2.22
C HIS A 157 3.28 -4.08 2.01
N MET A 158 3.53 -3.33 3.09
CA MET A 158 4.43 -2.18 3.06
C MET A 158 5.75 -2.52 3.72
N GLU A 159 6.84 -2.26 3.03
CA GLU A 159 8.20 -2.44 3.54
C GLU A 159 9.00 -1.15 3.34
N HIS A 160 9.34 -0.46 4.43
CA HIS A 160 10.27 0.65 4.34
C HIS A 160 11.71 0.15 4.32
N ILE A 161 12.53 0.84 3.56
CA ILE A 161 13.93 0.53 3.43
C ILE A 161 14.67 1.08 4.64
N SER A 162 15.30 0.20 5.39
CA SER A 162 16.16 0.51 6.52
C SER A 162 17.62 0.29 6.17
N TYR A 163 18.52 0.61 7.09
CA TYR A 163 19.95 0.29 6.96
C TYR A 163 20.27 -1.22 7.02
N ALA A 164 19.29 -2.05 7.39
CA ALA A 164 19.43 -3.50 7.33
C ALA A 164 19.36 -4.00 5.89
N PRO A 165 20.11 -5.06 5.53
CA PRO A 165 20.03 -5.64 4.20
C PRO A 165 18.59 -6.07 3.87
N LEU A 166 18.11 -5.63 2.72
CA LEU A 166 16.80 -6.04 2.21
C LEU A 166 16.89 -7.46 1.64
N ASN A 167 16.04 -8.34 2.09
CA ASN A 167 15.86 -9.62 1.43
C ASN A 167 14.95 -9.41 0.20
N ILE A 168 15.59 -9.32 -0.97
CA ILE A 168 14.89 -9.13 -2.24
C ILE A 168 14.58 -10.48 -2.86
N ASP A 169 13.31 -10.88 -2.72
CA ASP A 169 12.75 -12.07 -3.32
C ASP A 169 11.76 -11.72 -4.44
N LYS A 170 11.49 -12.70 -5.30
CA LYS A 170 10.39 -12.59 -6.27
C LYS A 170 9.07 -12.53 -5.49
N LYS A 171 8.24 -11.54 -5.82
CA LYS A 171 6.91 -11.37 -5.24
C LYS A 171 5.83 -11.99 -6.12
N ASP A 172 4.77 -12.45 -5.50
CA ASP A 172 3.57 -13.00 -6.15
C ASP A 172 2.51 -11.93 -6.44
N GLY A 173 2.92 -10.66 -6.46
CA GLY A 173 2.07 -9.49 -6.66
C GLY A 173 2.76 -8.36 -7.40
N ALA A 174 2.00 -7.27 -7.59
CA ALA A 174 2.55 -6.03 -8.10
C ALA A 174 3.53 -5.42 -7.08
N VAL A 175 4.61 -4.83 -7.56
CA VAL A 175 5.61 -4.14 -6.73
C VAL A 175 5.56 -2.65 -7.06
N MET A 176 5.25 -1.83 -6.07
CA MET A 176 5.29 -0.37 -6.17
C MET A 176 6.48 0.17 -5.41
N ILE A 177 7.37 0.88 -6.10
CA ILE A 177 8.54 1.52 -5.51
C ILE A 177 8.32 3.03 -5.50
N ILE A 178 8.44 3.63 -4.32
CA ILE A 178 8.25 5.07 -4.13
C ILE A 178 9.55 5.70 -3.67
N THR A 179 10.09 6.57 -4.51
CA THR A 179 11.33 7.30 -4.25
C THR A 179 11.28 8.69 -4.90
N ILE A 180 10.70 9.66 -4.21
CA ILE A 180 10.43 10.97 -4.78
C ILE A 180 11.70 11.55 -5.44
N SER A 181 12.80 11.67 -4.70
CA SER A 181 14.05 12.27 -5.18
C SER A 181 15.03 11.28 -5.83
N GLY A 182 14.66 10.02 -6.04
CA GLY A 182 15.58 9.00 -6.59
C GLY A 182 16.61 8.43 -5.60
N ARG A 183 16.67 8.90 -4.36
CA ARG A 183 17.68 8.48 -3.38
C ARG A 183 17.74 6.96 -3.16
N PHE A 184 16.61 6.28 -3.20
CA PHE A 184 16.60 4.83 -3.05
C PHE A 184 17.36 4.13 -4.20
N GLN A 185 17.13 4.58 -5.43
CA GLN A 185 17.79 4.06 -6.62
C GLN A 185 19.32 4.25 -6.56
N GLU A 186 19.77 5.35 -5.96
CA GLU A 186 21.18 5.67 -5.79
C GLU A 186 21.84 4.90 -4.62
N THR A 187 21.22 4.95 -3.44
CA THR A 187 21.81 4.42 -2.21
C THR A 187 21.71 2.90 -2.08
N HIS A 188 20.71 2.28 -2.73
CA HIS A 188 20.44 0.83 -2.71
C HIS A 188 20.35 0.28 -4.13
N GLN A 189 21.30 0.68 -4.99
CA GLN A 189 21.25 0.39 -6.42
C GLN A 189 21.18 -1.11 -6.72
N SER A 190 21.92 -1.94 -5.99
CA SER A 190 21.93 -3.40 -6.19
C SER A 190 20.57 -4.03 -5.85
N GLU A 191 19.99 -3.64 -4.73
CA GLU A 191 18.68 -4.11 -4.27
C GLU A 191 17.57 -3.65 -5.20
N TYR A 192 17.61 -2.38 -5.61
CA TYR A 192 16.67 -1.82 -6.56
C TYR A 192 16.70 -2.57 -7.91
N GLN A 193 17.89 -2.77 -8.48
CA GLN A 193 18.04 -3.51 -9.74
C GLN A 193 17.55 -4.95 -9.62
N LYS A 194 17.89 -5.64 -8.52
CA LYS A 194 17.44 -7.01 -8.25
C LYS A 194 15.91 -7.07 -8.11
N MET A 195 15.31 -6.09 -7.42
CA MET A 195 13.86 -5.99 -7.27
C MET A 195 13.16 -5.86 -8.62
N CYS A 196 13.64 -4.96 -9.48
CA CYS A 196 13.08 -4.76 -10.82
C CYS A 196 13.25 -5.98 -11.72
N LEU A 197 14.39 -6.68 -11.63
CA LEU A 197 14.65 -7.89 -12.43
C LEU A 197 13.74 -9.07 -12.01
N LEU A 198 13.54 -9.25 -10.72
CA LEU A 198 12.74 -10.36 -10.19
C LEU A 198 11.22 -10.14 -10.32
N ASN A 199 10.79 -8.88 -10.41
CA ASN A 199 9.38 -8.51 -10.36
C ASN A 199 8.97 -7.72 -11.63
N PRO A 200 8.53 -8.41 -12.70
CA PRO A 200 8.20 -7.77 -13.98
C PRO A 200 6.99 -6.82 -13.90
N ASP A 201 6.16 -6.94 -12.86
CA ASP A 201 5.01 -6.07 -12.61
C ASP A 201 5.38 -4.89 -11.68
N THR A 202 6.60 -4.33 -11.84
CA THR A 202 7.09 -3.19 -11.04
C THR A 202 6.55 -1.86 -11.55
N ILE A 203 6.06 -1.06 -10.61
CA ILE A 203 5.56 0.31 -10.77
C ILE A 203 6.52 1.23 -10.02
N LEU A 204 7.04 2.26 -10.66
CA LEU A 204 7.96 3.22 -10.06
C LEU A 204 7.33 4.62 -10.02
N LEU A 205 7.36 5.26 -8.85
CA LEU A 205 6.98 6.64 -8.63
C LEU A 205 8.23 7.43 -8.24
N SER A 206 8.76 8.26 -9.14
CA SER A 206 10.02 8.99 -8.92
C SER A 206 10.13 10.23 -9.79
N GLN A 207 10.86 11.24 -9.34
CA GLN A 207 11.33 12.37 -10.15
C GLN A 207 12.63 12.05 -10.90
N ASP A 208 13.30 10.93 -10.57
CA ASP A 208 14.53 10.48 -11.24
C ASP A 208 14.20 9.59 -12.44
N SER A 209 14.58 10.07 -13.64
CA SER A 209 14.40 9.34 -14.91
C SER A 209 15.60 8.50 -15.32
N GLN A 210 16.71 8.51 -14.58
CA GLN A 210 17.95 7.87 -15.01
C GLN A 210 17.97 6.35 -14.80
N HIS A 211 17.20 5.83 -13.83
CA HIS A 211 17.27 4.44 -13.38
C HIS A 211 15.98 3.63 -13.67
N VAL A 212 15.35 3.85 -14.83
CA VAL A 212 14.05 3.24 -15.19
C VAL A 212 14.14 1.94 -15.99
N LYS A 213 15.22 1.17 -15.89
CA LYS A 213 15.33 -0.14 -16.57
C LYS A 213 14.47 -1.21 -15.89
N ASN A 214 13.82 -2.04 -16.68
CA ASN A 214 12.96 -3.15 -16.21
C ASN A 214 11.76 -2.70 -15.37
N ILE A 215 11.26 -1.49 -15.61
CA ILE A 215 10.04 -0.96 -14.98
C ILE A 215 8.89 -1.11 -15.95
N LYS A 216 7.77 -1.68 -15.50
CA LYS A 216 6.55 -1.83 -16.30
C LYS A 216 5.80 -0.51 -16.46
N ILE A 217 5.64 0.22 -15.35
CA ILE A 217 4.95 1.51 -15.32
C ILE A 217 5.82 2.49 -14.54
N TYR A 218 6.20 3.57 -15.20
CA TYR A 218 6.96 4.65 -14.58
C TYR A 218 6.15 5.94 -14.55
N PHE A 219 5.90 6.43 -13.34
CA PHE A 219 5.38 7.77 -13.11
C PHE A 219 6.55 8.73 -12.88
N ASN A 220 6.83 9.55 -13.87
CA ASN A 220 7.72 10.69 -13.69
C ASN A 220 6.96 11.75 -12.90
N LEU A 221 7.24 11.85 -11.60
CA LEU A 221 6.60 12.83 -10.74
C LEU A 221 7.05 14.24 -11.16
N PRO A 222 6.12 15.19 -11.37
CA PRO A 222 6.49 16.54 -11.73
C PRO A 222 7.29 17.21 -10.60
N LYS A 223 8.23 18.07 -10.96
CA LYS A 223 8.99 18.85 -9.99
C LYS A 223 8.15 19.99 -9.47
N THR A 224 8.30 20.30 -8.20
CA THR A 224 7.61 21.37 -7.51
C THR A 224 8.62 22.37 -6.92
N ASP A 225 8.13 23.53 -6.52
CA ASP A 225 8.98 24.57 -5.91
C ASP A 225 9.35 24.26 -4.45
N SER A 226 8.68 23.28 -3.83
CA SER A 226 8.88 22.90 -2.43
C SER A 226 8.67 21.41 -2.24
N SER A 227 9.51 20.77 -1.43
CA SER A 227 9.36 19.35 -1.07
C SER A 227 8.01 19.02 -0.41
N GLU A 228 7.35 19.99 0.21
CA GLU A 228 6.00 19.83 0.77
C GLU A 228 4.96 19.57 -0.34
N TYR A 229 5.13 20.17 -1.50
CA TYR A 229 4.25 19.94 -2.65
C TYR A 229 4.55 18.60 -3.33
N ASP A 230 5.79 18.10 -3.27
CA ASP A 230 6.12 16.76 -3.76
C ASP A 230 5.29 15.69 -3.04
N ASP A 231 5.09 15.83 -1.74
CA ASP A 231 4.24 14.92 -0.94
C ASP A 231 2.77 15.02 -1.35
N ILE A 232 2.28 16.24 -1.63
CA ILE A 232 0.91 16.46 -2.11
C ILE A 232 0.72 15.84 -3.51
N ILE A 233 1.67 15.99 -4.41
CA ILE A 233 1.66 15.38 -5.74
C ILE A 233 1.58 13.85 -5.61
N LEU A 234 2.39 13.26 -4.73
CA LEU A 234 2.35 11.82 -4.47
C LEU A 234 0.97 11.39 -3.95
N LEU A 235 0.41 12.07 -2.96
CA LEU A 235 -0.92 11.76 -2.41
C LEU A 235 -2.02 11.85 -3.47
N LEU A 236 -1.99 12.86 -4.34
CA LEU A 236 -2.96 13.01 -5.42
C LEU A 236 -2.85 11.85 -6.43
N LEU A 237 -1.63 11.44 -6.79
CA LEU A 237 -1.41 10.30 -7.68
C LEU A 237 -1.90 8.98 -7.04
N LEU A 238 -1.64 8.77 -5.76
CA LEU A 238 -2.13 7.60 -5.03
C LEU A 238 -3.67 7.57 -4.97
N ASP A 239 -4.30 8.73 -4.77
CA ASP A 239 -5.77 8.85 -4.82
C ASP A 239 -6.32 8.59 -6.25
N MET A 240 -5.61 9.01 -7.31
CA MET A 240 -6.00 8.66 -8.69
C MET A 240 -5.94 7.15 -8.94
N ILE A 241 -4.88 6.48 -8.51
CA ILE A 241 -4.71 5.02 -8.64
C ILE A 241 -5.84 4.30 -7.89
N LYS A 242 -6.13 4.71 -6.67
CA LYS A 242 -7.19 4.15 -5.84
C LYS A 242 -8.56 4.35 -6.47
N HIS A 243 -8.88 5.57 -6.90
CA HIS A 243 -10.15 5.89 -7.57
C HIS A 243 -10.33 5.06 -8.84
N GLN A 244 -9.31 4.94 -9.67
CA GLN A 244 -9.36 4.13 -10.89
C GLN A 244 -9.58 2.64 -10.57
N TYR A 245 -8.93 2.12 -9.51
CA TYR A 245 -9.16 0.75 -9.07
C TYR A 245 -10.60 0.54 -8.59
N TYR A 246 -11.13 1.47 -7.80
CA TYR A 246 -12.52 1.44 -7.33
C TYR A 246 -13.50 1.39 -8.50
N GLN A 247 -13.38 2.32 -9.44
CA GLN A 247 -14.27 2.42 -10.60
C GLN A 247 -14.25 1.19 -11.51
N MET A 248 -13.10 0.54 -11.65
CA MET A 248 -12.95 -0.59 -12.57
C MET A 248 -13.30 -1.94 -11.97
N PHE A 249 -13.11 -2.12 -10.66
CA PHE A 249 -13.06 -3.47 -10.08
C PHE A 249 -13.85 -3.64 -8.78
N TYR A 250 -14.40 -2.57 -8.22
CA TYR A 250 -15.07 -2.65 -6.93
C TYR A 250 -16.52 -2.12 -6.96
N GLN A 251 -16.84 -1.22 -7.84
CA GLN A 251 -18.17 -0.65 -8.02
C GLN A 251 -19.23 -1.68 -8.45
#